data_9952054aa690db8d785eec3a0f388af7
#
_entry.id   9952054aa690db8d785eec3a0f388af7
#
_cell.length_a   1.000
_cell.length_b   1.000
_cell.length_c   1.000
_cell.angle_alpha   90.00
_cell.angle_beta   90.00
_cell.angle_gamma   90.00
#
_symmetry.space_group_name_H-M   'P 1'
#
loop_
_entity.id
_entity.type
_entity.pdbx_description
1 polymer ?
#
loop_
_entity_poly.entity_id
_entity_poly.type
_entity_poly.pdbx_seq_one_letter_code
_entity_poly.pdbx_strand_id
1 'polypeptide(L)'
;MATKYLALLTNIGAAKLAKATALGTKVEITQLAVGDGNGVLPTPNPAQTALVHELRRAPLNMLTVDPANASQIIAEQVIPEDVGGWWIREIGLFDKDGDMVAIANCAETYKPQLQEGSGRVQVIRVILIVSSTEAVTLKIDPAVVLATRQYVDSQLRDRKSTRLNS
;
A
#
# COMPACT_ATOMS: atom_id res chain seq x y z
N MET A 1 7.91 -25.27 3.49
CA MET A 1 7.03 -24.83 2.40
C MET A 1 7.31 -23.38 2.05
N ALA A 2 7.55 -23.09 0.81
CA ALA A 2 7.84 -21.72 0.40
C ALA A 2 6.59 -20.85 0.50
N THR A 3 6.75 -19.65 1.01
CA THR A 3 5.67 -18.69 1.08
C THR A 3 5.36 -18.17 -0.32
N LYS A 4 4.10 -18.21 -0.71
CA LYS A 4 3.64 -17.66 -1.99
C LYS A 4 3.73 -16.14 -2.05
N TYR A 5 3.60 -15.49 -0.90
CA TYR A 5 3.44 -14.05 -0.82
C TYR A 5 4.76 -13.41 -0.44
N LEU A 6 5.23 -12.49 -1.29
CA LEU A 6 6.54 -11.86 -1.18
C LEU A 6 6.39 -10.34 -1.29
N ALA A 7 7.19 -9.62 -0.54
CA ALA A 7 7.38 -8.18 -0.71
C ALA A 7 8.89 -7.94 -0.81
N LEU A 8 9.32 -7.21 -1.83
CA LEU A 8 10.74 -6.98 -2.06
C LEU A 8 10.99 -5.63 -2.73
N LEU A 9 12.22 -5.13 -2.57
CA LEU A 9 12.67 -3.96 -3.30
C LEU A 9 12.92 -4.33 -4.76
N THR A 10 12.53 -3.44 -5.66
CA THR A 10 12.95 -3.57 -7.06
C THR A 10 14.42 -3.19 -7.17
N ASN A 11 15.05 -3.53 -8.31
CA ASN A 11 16.42 -3.11 -8.57
C ASN A 11 16.57 -1.59 -8.48
N ILE A 12 15.59 -0.84 -9.01
CA ILE A 12 15.57 0.62 -8.93
C ILE A 12 15.45 1.07 -7.48
N GLY A 13 14.55 0.45 -6.72
CA GLY A 13 14.37 0.79 -5.30
C GLY A 13 15.60 0.52 -4.47
N ALA A 14 16.24 -0.62 -4.70
CA ALA A 14 17.47 -0.97 -3.99
C ALA A 14 18.61 0.00 -4.33
N ALA A 15 18.75 0.38 -5.59
CA ALA A 15 19.74 1.36 -6.01
C ALA A 15 19.50 2.73 -5.41
N LYS A 16 18.25 3.18 -5.40
CA LYS A 16 17.89 4.47 -4.79
C LYS A 16 18.14 4.48 -3.29
N LEU A 17 17.82 3.38 -2.62
CA LEU A 17 18.04 3.26 -1.18
C LEU A 17 19.54 3.28 -0.84
N ALA A 18 20.34 2.54 -1.60
CA ALA A 18 21.78 2.51 -1.42
C ALA A 18 22.41 3.90 -1.64
N LYS A 19 21.97 4.59 -2.69
CA LYS A 19 22.43 5.95 -2.99
C LYS A 19 22.04 6.92 -1.87
N ALA A 20 20.80 6.83 -1.41
CA ALA A 20 20.31 7.68 -0.31
C ALA A 20 21.12 7.45 0.97
N THR A 21 21.41 6.20 1.30
CA THR A 21 22.22 5.85 2.46
C THR A 21 23.63 6.44 2.35
N ALA A 22 24.25 6.31 1.16
CA ALA A 22 25.61 6.80 0.94
C ALA A 22 25.70 8.33 0.97
N LEU A 23 24.69 9.02 0.48
CA LEU A 23 24.69 10.48 0.38
C LEU A 23 24.02 11.18 1.56
N GLY A 24 23.44 10.44 2.50
CA GLY A 24 22.69 11.02 3.61
C GLY A 24 21.37 11.65 3.18
N THR A 25 20.84 11.25 2.03
CA THR A 25 19.53 11.68 1.56
C THR A 25 18.49 10.62 1.86
N LYS A 26 17.26 10.81 1.40
CA LYS A 26 16.17 9.88 1.68
C LYS A 26 15.37 9.56 0.44
N VAL A 27 14.87 8.33 0.37
CA VAL A 27 13.91 7.91 -0.65
C VAL A 27 12.51 8.28 -0.16
N GLU A 28 11.78 9.06 -0.94
CA GLU A 28 10.41 9.44 -0.60
C GLU A 28 9.41 8.53 -1.31
N ILE A 29 8.82 7.60 -0.56
CA ILE A 29 7.77 6.73 -1.06
C ILE A 29 6.45 7.48 -0.83
N THR A 30 5.73 7.74 -1.91
CA THR A 30 4.56 8.63 -1.86
C THR A 30 3.26 7.96 -2.28
N GLN A 31 3.33 6.91 -3.08
CA GLN A 31 2.12 6.28 -3.62
C GLN A 31 2.17 4.76 -3.51
N LEU A 32 0.99 4.19 -3.42
CA LEU A 32 0.80 2.74 -3.48
C LEU A 32 -0.17 2.43 -4.60
N ALA A 33 0.20 1.47 -5.46
CA ALA A 33 -0.66 0.99 -6.52
C ALA A 33 -1.08 -0.44 -6.25
N VAL A 34 -2.26 -0.79 -6.71
CA VAL A 34 -2.77 -2.16 -6.66
C VAL A 34 -3.13 -2.63 -8.05
N GLY A 35 -3.03 -3.93 -8.28
CA GLY A 35 -3.37 -4.53 -9.54
C GLY A 35 -3.90 -5.94 -9.37
N ASP A 36 -4.45 -6.48 -10.45
CA ASP A 36 -5.05 -7.81 -10.42
C ASP A 36 -4.17 -8.90 -11.03
N GLY A 37 -2.93 -8.56 -11.41
CA GLY A 37 -2.02 -9.53 -12.00
C GLY A 37 -2.50 -10.08 -13.35
N ASN A 38 -3.44 -9.37 -13.98
CA ASN A 38 -4.05 -9.78 -15.24
C ASN A 38 -4.73 -11.15 -15.14
N GLY A 39 -5.35 -11.41 -13.98
CA GLY A 39 -6.14 -12.62 -13.73
C GLY A 39 -5.43 -13.74 -13.01
N VAL A 40 -4.13 -13.61 -12.75
CA VAL A 40 -3.36 -14.61 -12.03
C VAL A 40 -2.49 -13.97 -10.96
N LEU A 41 -2.14 -14.75 -9.95
CA LEU A 41 -1.27 -14.28 -8.89
C LEU A 41 0.16 -14.17 -9.43
N PRO A 42 0.73 -12.95 -9.53
CA PRO A 42 2.08 -12.80 -10.06
C PRO A 42 3.13 -13.17 -9.03
N THR A 43 4.32 -13.50 -9.52
CA THR A 43 5.49 -13.65 -8.67
C THR A 43 6.31 -12.36 -8.81
N PRO A 44 6.53 -11.60 -7.73
CA PRO A 44 7.30 -10.37 -7.82
C PRO A 44 8.72 -10.63 -8.31
N ASN A 45 9.19 -9.76 -9.19
CA ASN A 45 10.52 -9.85 -9.76
C ASN A 45 11.22 -8.51 -9.54
N PRO A 46 12.44 -8.49 -8.97
CA PRO A 46 13.15 -7.23 -8.71
C PRO A 46 13.41 -6.38 -9.96
N ALA A 47 13.44 -7.02 -11.14
CA ALA A 47 13.66 -6.30 -12.39
C ALA A 47 12.40 -5.57 -12.90
N GLN A 48 11.26 -5.75 -12.26
CA GLN A 48 10.03 -5.09 -12.70
C GLN A 48 10.09 -3.59 -12.45
N THR A 49 9.52 -2.84 -13.38
CA THR A 49 9.38 -1.39 -13.28
C THR A 49 7.92 -0.96 -13.17
N ALA A 50 7.00 -1.90 -13.27
CA ALA A 50 5.56 -1.67 -13.18
C ALA A 50 4.86 -2.94 -12.74
N LEU A 51 3.63 -2.79 -12.26
CA LEU A 51 2.76 -3.94 -11.98
C LEU A 51 2.38 -4.63 -13.28
N VAL A 52 2.00 -5.89 -13.20
CA VAL A 52 1.53 -6.64 -14.37
C VAL A 52 0.28 -5.98 -14.95
N HIS A 53 -0.66 -5.60 -14.09
CA HIS A 53 -1.86 -4.91 -14.53
C HIS A 53 -2.34 -3.97 -13.42
N GLU A 54 -1.84 -2.73 -13.45
CA GLU A 54 -2.19 -1.73 -12.45
C GLU A 54 -3.63 -1.25 -12.65
N LEU A 55 -4.39 -1.20 -11.56
CA LEU A 55 -5.79 -0.77 -11.58
C LEU A 55 -6.01 0.56 -10.87
N ARG A 56 -5.21 0.84 -9.84
CA ARG A 56 -5.35 2.07 -9.08
C ARG A 56 -4.02 2.45 -8.47
N ARG A 57 -3.72 3.74 -8.53
CA ARG A 57 -2.56 4.31 -7.85
C ARG A 57 -3.01 5.54 -7.08
N ALA A 58 -2.64 5.62 -5.82
CA ALA A 58 -3.07 6.71 -4.95
C ALA A 58 -2.04 6.94 -3.85
N PRO A 59 -2.08 8.11 -3.18
CA PRO A 59 -1.15 8.40 -2.09
C PRO A 59 -1.25 7.40 -0.94
N LEU A 60 -0.15 7.23 -0.22
CA LEU A 60 -0.11 6.45 1.01
C LEU A 60 -0.84 7.20 2.12
N ASN A 61 -1.53 6.44 2.96
CA ASN A 61 -2.13 6.97 4.18
C ASN A 61 -1.15 6.94 5.35
N MET A 62 -0.24 5.96 5.35
CA MET A 62 0.75 5.83 6.41
C MET A 62 1.99 5.14 5.89
N LEU A 63 3.15 5.61 6.38
CA LEU A 63 4.43 4.97 6.14
C LEU A 63 5.26 5.13 7.42
N THR A 64 5.58 4.03 8.09
CA THR A 64 6.24 4.06 9.38
C THR A 64 7.19 2.89 9.54
N VAL A 65 8.10 2.99 10.51
CA VAL A 65 8.95 1.87 10.89
C VAL A 65 8.11 0.91 11.73
N ASP A 66 8.29 -0.40 11.51
CA ASP A 66 7.62 -1.41 12.30
C ASP A 66 8.12 -1.34 13.75
N PRO A 67 7.25 -1.12 14.73
CA PRO A 67 7.68 -1.06 16.13
C PRO A 67 8.29 -2.37 16.64
N ALA A 68 7.98 -3.49 15.99
CA ALA A 68 8.53 -4.79 16.37
C ALA A 68 9.87 -5.08 15.71
N ASN A 69 10.22 -4.40 14.62
CA ASN A 69 11.46 -4.67 13.89
C ASN A 69 11.92 -3.41 13.13
N ALA A 70 13.03 -2.82 13.60
CA ALA A 70 13.55 -1.56 13.08
C ALA A 70 14.09 -1.68 11.63
N SER A 71 14.24 -2.88 11.09
CA SER A 71 14.67 -3.09 9.71
C SER A 71 13.49 -3.25 8.75
N GLN A 72 12.27 -3.03 9.22
CA GLN A 72 11.06 -3.14 8.40
C GLN A 72 10.29 -1.84 8.42
N ILE A 73 9.68 -1.52 7.28
CA ILE A 73 8.73 -0.42 7.19
C ILE A 73 7.35 -0.98 6.86
N ILE A 74 6.33 -0.26 7.32
CA ILE A 74 4.94 -0.59 7.05
C ILE A 74 4.34 0.54 6.24
N ALA A 75 3.80 0.19 5.08
CA ALA A 75 3.09 1.13 4.22
C ALA A 75 1.61 0.74 4.19
N GLU A 76 0.74 1.71 4.34
CA GLU A 76 -0.69 1.48 4.32
C GLU A 76 -1.41 2.44 3.39
N GLN A 77 -2.44 1.93 2.74
CA GLN A 77 -3.35 2.73 1.94
C GLN A 77 -4.77 2.23 2.18
N VAL A 78 -5.69 3.18 2.26
CA VAL A 78 -7.12 2.88 2.37
C VAL A 78 -7.75 3.05 1.00
N ILE A 79 -8.46 2.03 0.56
CA ILE A 79 -9.24 2.07 -0.67
C ILE A 79 -10.69 2.31 -0.25
N PRO A 80 -11.29 3.45 -0.64
CA PRO A 80 -12.65 3.78 -0.20
C PRO A 80 -13.69 2.87 -0.82
N GLU A 81 -14.89 2.88 -0.26
CA GLU A 81 -15.95 1.96 -0.64
C GLU A 81 -16.48 2.16 -2.06
N ASP A 82 -16.34 3.38 -2.60
CA ASP A 82 -16.80 3.68 -3.96
C ASP A 82 -15.81 3.28 -5.04
N VAL A 83 -14.63 2.79 -4.66
CA VAL A 83 -13.59 2.37 -5.58
C VAL A 83 -13.45 0.85 -5.49
N GLY A 84 -13.46 0.17 -6.62
CA GLY A 84 -13.33 -1.28 -6.60
C GLY A 84 -13.94 -1.92 -7.84
N GLY A 85 -14.46 -3.13 -7.63
CA GLY A 85 -15.00 -3.94 -8.71
C GLY A 85 -13.94 -4.83 -9.34
N TRP A 86 -12.85 -5.08 -8.61
CA TRP A 86 -11.72 -5.87 -9.13
C TRP A 86 -11.00 -6.62 -8.00
N TRP A 87 -10.20 -7.58 -8.42
CA TRP A 87 -9.37 -8.37 -7.51
C TRP A 87 -8.03 -7.69 -7.28
N ILE A 88 -7.51 -7.79 -6.07
CA ILE A 88 -6.19 -7.31 -5.71
C ILE A 88 -5.28 -8.53 -5.59
N ARG A 89 -4.21 -8.55 -6.39
CA ARG A 89 -3.23 -9.64 -6.39
C ARG A 89 -1.79 -9.15 -6.32
N GLU A 90 -1.57 -7.86 -6.61
CA GLU A 90 -0.23 -7.27 -6.63
C GLU A 90 -0.28 -5.86 -6.08
N ILE A 91 0.84 -5.43 -5.53
CA ILE A 91 0.98 -4.13 -4.89
C ILE A 91 2.33 -3.55 -5.29
N GLY A 92 2.35 -2.25 -5.61
CA GLY A 92 3.60 -1.54 -5.89
C GLY A 92 3.72 -0.30 -5.04
N LEU A 93 4.92 0.01 -4.58
CA LEU A 93 5.22 1.27 -3.91
C LEU A 93 6.04 2.14 -4.85
N PHE A 94 5.62 3.38 -4.99
CA PHE A 94 6.21 4.34 -5.93
C PHE A 94 6.76 5.54 -5.17
N ASP A 95 7.90 6.06 -5.64
CA ASP A 95 8.48 7.24 -5.03
C ASP A 95 7.98 8.52 -5.71
N LYS A 96 8.47 9.66 -5.24
CA LYS A 96 8.06 10.96 -5.78
C LYS A 96 8.41 11.15 -7.25
N ASP A 97 9.39 10.40 -7.75
CA ASP A 97 9.81 10.45 -9.15
C ASP A 97 8.95 9.56 -10.06
N GLY A 98 8.05 8.78 -9.46
CA GLY A 98 7.19 7.87 -10.20
C GLY A 98 7.81 6.51 -10.47
N ASP A 99 8.95 6.20 -9.86
CA ASP A 99 9.60 4.90 -10.01
C ASP A 99 9.06 3.89 -9.01
N MET A 100 8.85 2.66 -9.45
CA MET A 100 8.41 1.59 -8.56
C MET A 100 9.61 1.09 -7.76
N VAL A 101 9.61 1.39 -6.46
CA VAL A 101 10.73 1.06 -5.56
C VAL A 101 10.54 -0.26 -4.84
N ALA A 102 9.32 -0.74 -4.75
CA ALA A 102 9.01 -2.03 -4.13
C ALA A 102 7.83 -2.67 -4.82
N ILE A 103 7.79 -3.99 -4.78
CA ILE A 103 6.71 -4.78 -5.37
C ILE A 103 6.36 -5.93 -4.44
N ALA A 104 5.09 -6.27 -4.39
CA ALA A 104 4.59 -7.38 -3.58
C ALA A 104 3.44 -8.06 -4.29
N ASN A 105 3.21 -9.32 -3.96
CA ASN A 105 1.94 -9.96 -4.23
C ASN A 105 1.20 -10.18 -2.89
N CYS A 106 -0.06 -10.50 -2.96
CA CYS A 106 -0.87 -10.72 -1.76
C CYS A 106 -1.92 -11.77 -2.03
N ALA A 107 -2.53 -12.27 -0.96
CA ALA A 107 -3.66 -13.18 -1.08
C ALA A 107 -4.75 -12.52 -1.93
N GLU A 108 -5.30 -13.27 -2.87
CA GLU A 108 -6.31 -12.74 -3.78
C GLU A 108 -7.50 -12.24 -2.99
N THR A 109 -7.79 -10.95 -3.14
CA THR A 109 -8.84 -10.28 -2.38
C THR A 109 -9.70 -9.48 -3.34
N TYR A 110 -11.00 -9.73 -3.34
CA TYR A 110 -11.92 -8.94 -4.14
C TYR A 110 -12.28 -7.65 -3.41
N LYS A 111 -12.12 -6.51 -4.08
CA LYS A 111 -12.54 -5.21 -3.54
C LYS A 111 -13.86 -4.83 -4.18
N PRO A 112 -14.99 -5.00 -3.46
CA PRO A 112 -16.28 -4.61 -4.03
C PRO A 112 -16.41 -3.10 -4.14
N GLN A 113 -17.22 -2.67 -5.07
CA GLN A 113 -17.60 -1.29 -5.26
C GLN A 113 -18.97 -1.06 -4.63
N LEU A 114 -19.22 0.14 -4.15
CA LEU A 114 -20.49 0.46 -3.50
C LEU A 114 -21.70 0.09 -4.35
N GLN A 115 -21.58 0.28 -5.66
CA GLN A 115 -22.65 -0.03 -6.61
C GLN A 115 -23.01 -1.52 -6.68
N GLU A 116 -22.16 -2.38 -6.13
CA GLU A 116 -22.44 -3.81 -6.07
C GLU A 116 -23.23 -4.21 -4.83
N GLY A 117 -23.73 -3.21 -4.09
CA GLY A 117 -24.60 -3.42 -2.95
C GLY A 117 -23.90 -3.71 -1.63
N SER A 118 -22.61 -3.95 -1.63
CA SER A 118 -21.85 -4.24 -0.42
C SER A 118 -20.47 -3.65 -0.48
N GLY A 119 -20.37 -2.39 -0.88
CA GLY A 119 -19.11 -1.66 -0.87
C GLY A 119 -18.52 -1.66 0.53
N ARG A 120 -17.20 -1.71 0.62
CA ARG A 120 -16.52 -1.60 1.90
C ARG A 120 -15.16 -0.97 1.72
N VAL A 121 -14.68 -0.42 2.82
CA VAL A 121 -13.33 0.14 2.90
C VAL A 121 -12.35 -1.03 3.02
N GLN A 122 -11.29 -0.98 2.26
CA GLN A 122 -10.23 -1.99 2.30
C GLN A 122 -8.93 -1.31 2.67
N VAL A 123 -8.25 -1.82 3.71
CA VAL A 123 -6.93 -1.34 4.08
C VAL A 123 -5.89 -2.29 3.48
N ILE A 124 -4.97 -1.72 2.70
CA ILE A 124 -3.86 -2.46 2.13
C ILE A 124 -2.63 -2.14 2.96
N ARG A 125 -1.98 -3.17 3.48
CA ARG A 125 -0.78 -3.04 4.29
C ARG A 125 0.34 -3.84 3.66
N VAL A 126 1.50 -3.22 3.48
CA VAL A 126 2.70 -3.87 2.98
C VAL A 126 3.80 -3.72 4.02
N ILE A 127 4.43 -4.83 4.38
CA ILE A 127 5.60 -4.83 5.25
C ILE A 127 6.80 -5.13 4.38
N LEU A 128 7.76 -4.20 4.38
CA LEU A 128 8.93 -4.27 3.50
C LEU A 128 10.21 -4.25 4.33
N ILE A 129 11.09 -5.22 4.09
CA ILE A 129 12.40 -5.28 4.73
C ILE A 129 13.35 -4.39 3.95
N VAL A 130 14.00 -3.46 4.67
CA VAL A 130 14.99 -2.56 4.06
C VAL A 130 16.27 -2.58 4.89
N SER A 131 17.40 -2.35 4.21
CA SER A 131 18.70 -2.35 4.88
C SER A 131 18.90 -1.14 5.80
N SER A 132 18.22 -0.03 5.52
CA SER A 132 18.30 1.19 6.33
C SER A 132 16.97 1.92 6.28
N THR A 133 16.24 1.87 7.38
CA THR A 133 14.98 2.60 7.50
C THR A 133 15.20 4.11 7.58
N GLU A 134 16.39 4.53 7.99
CA GLU A 134 16.74 5.95 8.07
C GLU A 134 16.83 6.62 6.70
N ALA A 135 17.09 5.84 5.65
CA ALA A 135 17.16 6.35 4.28
C ALA A 135 15.79 6.45 3.60
N VAL A 136 14.73 6.14 4.31
CA VAL A 136 13.36 6.28 3.80
C VAL A 136 12.67 7.41 4.54
N THR A 137 12.06 8.32 3.79
CA THR A 137 11.26 9.38 4.39
C THR A 137 9.97 8.78 4.93
N LEU A 138 9.82 8.82 6.24
CA LEU A 138 8.59 8.37 6.89
C LEU A 138 7.61 9.52 6.84
N LYS A 139 6.71 9.44 5.87
CA LYS A 139 5.78 10.51 5.62
C LYS A 139 4.39 10.08 6.04
N ILE A 140 3.87 10.75 7.07
CA ILE A 140 2.47 10.66 7.41
C ILE A 140 1.91 12.02 7.08
N ASP A 141 0.97 12.08 6.14
CA ASP A 141 0.24 13.30 5.89
C ASP A 141 -0.89 13.35 6.94
N PRO A 142 -0.80 14.23 7.95
CA PRO A 142 -1.81 14.23 9.01
C PRO A 142 -3.23 14.47 8.49
N ALA A 143 -3.36 15.28 7.46
CA ALA A 143 -4.67 15.56 6.87
C ALA A 143 -5.26 14.31 6.23
N VAL A 144 -4.46 13.56 5.49
CA VAL A 144 -4.91 12.32 4.84
C VAL A 144 -5.27 11.26 5.90
N VAL A 145 -4.41 11.09 6.90
CA VAL A 145 -4.65 10.11 7.97
C VAL A 145 -5.90 10.47 8.75
N LEU A 146 -6.08 11.74 9.12
CA LEU A 146 -7.26 12.19 9.83
C LEU A 146 -8.54 12.01 9.02
N ALA A 147 -8.49 12.36 7.72
CA ALA A 147 -9.63 12.18 6.84
C ALA A 147 -10.03 10.70 6.74
N THR A 148 -9.06 9.81 6.64
CA THR A 148 -9.31 8.38 6.58
C THR A 148 -9.94 7.86 7.86
N ARG A 149 -9.39 8.26 9.01
CA ARG A 149 -9.92 7.85 10.31
C ARG A 149 -11.34 8.39 10.51
N GLN A 150 -11.56 9.63 10.16
CA GLN A 150 -12.89 10.23 10.26
C GLN A 150 -13.90 9.50 9.39
N TYR A 151 -13.50 9.11 8.19
CA TYR A 151 -14.35 8.35 7.29
C TYR A 151 -14.79 7.02 7.92
N VAL A 152 -13.85 6.26 8.44
CA VAL A 152 -14.14 4.98 9.09
C VAL A 152 -15.01 5.19 10.34
N ASP A 153 -14.67 6.17 11.16
CA ASP A 153 -15.42 6.47 12.38
C ASP A 153 -16.84 6.93 12.06
N SER A 154 -17.02 7.74 11.03
CA SER A 154 -18.34 8.20 10.60
C SER A 154 -19.21 7.02 10.17
N GLN A 155 -18.66 6.08 9.47
CA GLN A 155 -19.38 4.86 9.07
C GLN A 155 -19.89 4.09 10.29
N LEU A 156 -19.06 3.93 11.30
CA LEU A 156 -19.43 3.25 12.53
C LEU A 156 -20.48 4.01 13.32
N ARG A 157 -20.35 5.34 13.40
CA ARG A 157 -21.31 6.19 14.09
C ARG A 157 -22.66 6.16 13.41
N ASP A 158 -22.70 6.24 12.10
CA ASP A 158 -23.95 6.21 11.34
C ASP A 158 -24.70 4.90 11.60
N ARG A 159 -24.03 3.79 11.64
CA ARG A 159 -24.65 2.50 11.98
C ARG A 159 -25.23 2.48 13.36
N LYS A 160 -24.50 3.02 14.34
CA LYS A 160 -24.98 3.11 15.73
C LYS A 160 -26.15 4.04 15.85
N SER A 161 -26.09 5.20 15.21
CA SER A 161 -27.18 6.17 15.23
C SER A 161 -28.44 5.59 14.64
N THR A 162 -28.33 4.89 13.52
CA THR A 162 -29.48 4.25 12.89
C THR A 162 -30.12 3.23 13.82
N ARG A 163 -29.32 2.45 14.52
CA ARG A 163 -29.85 1.47 15.49
C ARG A 163 -30.52 2.11 16.67
N LEU A 164 -29.95 3.20 17.18
CA LEU A 164 -30.50 3.89 18.33
C LEU A 164 -31.80 4.63 18.01
N ASN A 165 -31.94 5.08 16.77
CA ASN A 165 -33.11 5.83 16.33
C ASN A 165 -34.25 4.98 15.80
N SER A 166 -34.00 3.71 15.62
CA SER A 166 -35.03 2.76 15.18
C SER A 166 -35.63 1.90 16.32
#